data_6c61931d9d40b36ccecc076759abbda2
#
_entry.id   6c61931d9d40b36ccecc076759abbda2
#
_cell.length_a   1.000
_cell.length_b   1.000
_cell.length_c   1.000
_cell.angle_alpha   90.00
_cell.angle_beta   90.00
_cell.angle_gamma   90.00
#
_symmetry.space_group_name_H-M   'P 1'
#
loop_
_entity.id
_entity.type
_entity.pdbx_description
1 polymer ?
#
loop_
_entity_poly.entity_id
_entity_poly.type
_entity_poly.pdbx_seq_one_letter_code
_entity_poly.pdbx_strand_id
1 'polypeptide(L)'
;MTATLYRSMNRRGEITVFLALVLSILLGLLGVLIESVRSQMIRMNIESVMDASLHSCFGEYDRKLFERYDLIFIDSSYRGTKEADIDSVAEHLSQYMTVNTDYSDLPVTGEWYREKVADVKAGKYIYASDNDGKILKSQACEYIGKYGSRKYIPQINANKAAVEGIRETDFFGEWDSILAAINAYGLPITNPGEIVRGMVLSEDEFLRGAPLNAVRTGDRPSARALKRGNALSEHKKSEGTDDEFIEYLMQKCGCYTEYLSEQQLRAELEYIIYGGASDHDNMCRIIDRLLKIRESDNLAAIKGDAGKVMQAEEKAVEAASFNILIPPPYGLIILIRDSILYAWAYAESAMDVSRLLSNGNCPVNKGSSGIRLTLDELLNFKSKLWQSGGEGLSYKTYAGIFLSGIDDRTRRLRCMDIIEGNFRMFYNDGFRIDGCVEYLEAEASFTSGYGYSHEIRRDHIYE
;
A
#
# COMPACT_ATOMS: atom_id res chain seq x y z
N MET A 1 53.62 -47.71 -81.49
CA MET A 1 52.31 -47.04 -81.35
C MET A 1 51.61 -47.41 -80.05
N THR A 2 52.02 -48.37 -79.30
CA THR A 2 51.42 -48.88 -78.04
C THR A 2 51.76 -48.10 -76.77
N ALA A 3 52.91 -47.49 -76.69
CA ALA A 3 53.38 -46.77 -75.42
C ALA A 3 52.71 -45.42 -75.25
N THR A 4 52.20 -44.74 -76.34
CA THR A 4 51.59 -43.42 -76.25
C THR A 4 50.13 -43.48 -75.79
N LEU A 5 49.46 -44.59 -76.19
CA LEU A 5 48.07 -44.82 -75.76
C LEU A 5 47.93 -45.16 -74.25
N TYR A 6 48.86 -45.89 -73.69
CA TYR A 6 48.84 -46.24 -72.27
C TYR A 6 49.10 -45.02 -71.35
N ARG A 7 49.91 -44.07 -71.79
CA ARG A 7 50.20 -42.83 -71.10
C ARG A 7 49.03 -41.83 -71.09
N SER A 8 48.18 -41.86 -72.14
CA SER A 8 46.97 -41.01 -72.22
C SER A 8 45.81 -41.60 -71.42
N MET A 9 45.71 -42.93 -71.31
CA MET A 9 44.68 -43.56 -70.47
C MET A 9 44.95 -43.36 -68.96
N ASN A 10 46.22 -43.46 -68.50
CA ASN A 10 46.57 -43.17 -67.11
C ASN A 10 46.26 -41.72 -66.72
N ARG A 11 46.53 -40.72 -67.56
CA ARG A 11 46.20 -39.32 -67.26
C ARG A 11 44.71 -39.09 -67.18
N ARG A 12 43.87 -39.75 -67.85
CA ARG A 12 42.40 -39.65 -67.73
C ARG A 12 41.89 -40.26 -66.45
N GLY A 13 42.47 -41.33 -65.97
CA GLY A 13 42.19 -41.92 -64.67
C GLY A 13 42.60 -41.01 -63.47
N GLU A 14 43.80 -40.39 -63.55
CA GLU A 14 44.27 -39.43 -62.52
C GLU A 14 43.36 -38.19 -62.39
N ILE A 15 42.90 -37.66 -63.55
CA ILE A 15 41.96 -36.53 -63.54
C ILE A 15 40.62 -36.92 -62.93
N THR A 16 40.09 -38.10 -63.20
CA THR A 16 38.83 -38.58 -62.63
C THR A 16 38.90 -38.76 -61.12
N VAL A 17 39.99 -39.32 -60.62
CA VAL A 17 40.24 -39.47 -59.19
C VAL A 17 40.41 -38.12 -58.54
N PHE A 18 41.13 -37.16 -59.15
CA PHE A 18 41.25 -35.81 -58.65
C PHE A 18 39.89 -35.07 -58.59
N LEU A 19 39.06 -35.15 -59.64
CA LEU A 19 37.74 -34.59 -59.70
C LEU A 19 36.82 -35.20 -58.60
N ALA A 20 36.86 -36.52 -58.42
CA ALA A 20 36.11 -37.18 -57.38
C ALA A 20 36.52 -36.73 -55.97
N LEU A 21 37.82 -36.54 -55.73
CA LEU A 21 38.36 -36.00 -54.47
C LEU A 21 37.89 -34.55 -54.23
N VAL A 22 38.00 -33.69 -55.23
CA VAL A 22 37.53 -32.30 -55.14
C VAL A 22 36.04 -32.25 -54.93
N LEU A 23 35.25 -33.06 -55.62
CA LEU A 23 33.81 -33.14 -55.44
C LEU A 23 33.43 -33.60 -54.01
N SER A 24 34.14 -34.60 -53.46
CA SER A 24 33.90 -35.08 -52.09
C SER A 24 34.20 -34.03 -51.05
N ILE A 25 35.26 -33.24 -51.25
CA ILE A 25 35.61 -32.11 -50.38
C ILE A 25 34.54 -31.02 -50.47
N LEU A 26 34.09 -30.68 -51.69
CA LEU A 26 33.04 -29.68 -51.90
C LEU A 26 31.69 -30.13 -51.29
N LEU A 27 31.30 -31.38 -51.42
CA LEU A 27 30.11 -31.94 -50.77
C LEU A 27 30.24 -31.97 -49.26
N GLY A 28 31.41 -32.29 -48.73
CA GLY A 28 31.69 -32.19 -47.29
C GLY A 28 31.59 -30.76 -46.79
N LEU A 29 32.17 -29.79 -47.50
CA LEU A 29 32.03 -28.35 -47.16
C LEU A 29 30.60 -27.88 -47.20
N LEU A 30 29.82 -28.27 -48.25
CA LEU A 30 28.41 -27.95 -48.36
C LEU A 30 27.59 -28.55 -47.19
N GLY A 31 27.88 -29.79 -46.82
CA GLY A 31 27.26 -30.43 -45.64
C GLY A 31 27.51 -29.65 -44.35
N VAL A 32 28.75 -29.20 -44.08
CA VAL A 32 29.08 -28.38 -42.93
C VAL A 32 28.37 -27.03 -42.96
N LEU A 33 28.27 -26.40 -44.12
CA LEU A 33 27.53 -25.14 -44.27
C LEU A 33 26.04 -25.31 -43.98
N ILE A 34 25.41 -26.34 -44.51
CA ILE A 34 23.98 -26.67 -44.28
C ILE A 34 23.73 -26.90 -42.78
N GLU A 35 24.63 -27.67 -42.14
CA GLU A 35 24.49 -27.98 -40.70
C GLU A 35 24.71 -26.75 -39.84
N SER A 36 25.63 -25.86 -40.20
CA SER A 36 25.86 -24.59 -39.52
C SER A 36 24.61 -23.69 -39.65
N VAL A 37 24.02 -23.57 -40.83
CA VAL A 37 22.79 -22.79 -41.04
C VAL A 37 21.63 -23.39 -40.25
N ARG A 38 21.47 -24.70 -40.23
CA ARG A 38 20.43 -25.39 -39.46
C ARG A 38 20.59 -25.09 -37.95
N SER A 39 21.78 -25.25 -37.42
CA SER A 39 22.04 -24.98 -36.01
C SER A 39 21.70 -23.52 -35.59
N GLN A 40 22.03 -22.56 -36.46
CA GLN A 40 21.67 -21.16 -36.24
C GLN A 40 20.17 -20.92 -36.33
N MET A 41 19.48 -21.53 -37.29
CA MET A 41 18.00 -21.42 -37.41
C MET A 41 17.31 -22.00 -36.17
N ILE A 42 17.73 -23.16 -35.68
CA ILE A 42 17.24 -23.79 -34.47
C ILE A 42 17.42 -22.83 -33.30
N ARG A 43 18.61 -22.27 -33.10
CA ARG A 43 18.87 -21.33 -32.03
C ARG A 43 17.96 -20.10 -32.09
N MET A 44 17.82 -19.47 -33.24
CA MET A 44 16.94 -18.30 -33.44
C MET A 44 15.48 -18.65 -33.15
N ASN A 45 15.04 -19.83 -33.57
CA ASN A 45 13.67 -20.29 -33.30
C ASN A 45 13.43 -20.47 -31.78
N ILE A 46 14.34 -21.14 -31.10
CA ILE A 46 14.24 -21.36 -29.65
C ILE A 46 14.27 -20.03 -28.88
N GLU A 47 15.12 -19.07 -29.31
CA GLU A 47 15.12 -17.71 -28.74
C GLU A 47 13.76 -17.03 -28.91
N SER A 48 13.14 -17.12 -30.10
CA SER A 48 11.81 -16.57 -30.37
C SER A 48 10.70 -17.25 -29.54
N VAL A 49 10.77 -18.58 -29.39
CA VAL A 49 9.85 -19.35 -28.55
C VAL A 49 9.96 -18.91 -27.10
N MET A 50 11.19 -18.73 -26.58
CA MET A 50 11.43 -18.29 -25.21
C MET A 50 10.83 -16.90 -24.98
N ASP A 51 11.12 -15.95 -25.87
CA ASP A 51 10.62 -14.57 -25.78
C ASP A 51 9.07 -14.55 -25.83
N ALA A 52 8.46 -15.25 -26.78
CA ALA A 52 7.00 -15.34 -26.88
C ALA A 52 6.35 -16.00 -25.66
N SER A 53 6.99 -17.02 -25.10
CA SER A 53 6.51 -17.72 -23.91
C SER A 53 6.63 -16.87 -22.65
N LEU A 54 7.72 -16.12 -22.49
CA LEU A 54 7.88 -15.15 -21.41
C LEU A 54 6.82 -14.04 -21.49
N HIS A 55 6.61 -13.45 -22.67
CA HIS A 55 5.53 -12.47 -22.87
C HIS A 55 4.15 -13.03 -22.52
N SER A 56 3.87 -14.28 -22.88
CA SER A 56 2.60 -14.94 -22.56
C SER A 56 2.46 -15.13 -21.04
N CYS A 57 3.51 -15.58 -20.37
CA CYS A 57 3.54 -15.77 -18.93
C CYS A 57 3.34 -14.46 -18.18
N PHE A 58 4.02 -13.36 -18.58
CA PHE A 58 3.83 -12.04 -18.01
C PHE A 58 2.48 -11.41 -18.36
N GLY A 59 1.82 -11.86 -19.42
CA GLY A 59 0.42 -11.54 -19.74
C GLY A 59 -0.60 -12.10 -18.73
N GLU A 60 -0.21 -13.05 -17.88
CA GLU A 60 -1.03 -13.63 -16.80
C GLU A 60 -1.01 -12.82 -15.49
N TYR A 61 -0.65 -11.54 -15.54
CA TYR A 61 -0.67 -10.68 -14.34
C TYR A 61 -2.04 -10.71 -13.65
N ASP A 62 -2.05 -10.52 -12.34
CA ASP A 62 -3.30 -10.51 -11.57
C ASP A 62 -4.13 -9.27 -11.90
N ARG A 63 -5.24 -9.48 -12.63
CA ARG A 63 -6.14 -8.41 -13.08
C ARG A 63 -6.79 -7.67 -11.91
N LYS A 64 -7.07 -8.35 -10.79
CA LYS A 64 -7.70 -7.70 -9.64
C LYS A 64 -6.72 -6.80 -8.91
N LEU A 65 -5.46 -7.19 -8.87
CA LEU A 65 -4.39 -6.35 -8.34
C LEU A 65 -4.23 -5.08 -9.18
N PHE A 66 -4.24 -5.23 -10.50
CA PHE A 66 -4.19 -4.10 -11.42
C PHE A 66 -5.44 -3.21 -11.32
N GLU A 67 -6.65 -3.77 -11.44
CA GLU A 67 -7.91 -3.01 -11.41
C GLU A 67 -8.07 -2.18 -10.14
N ARG A 68 -7.59 -2.68 -9.00
CA ARG A 68 -7.80 -2.04 -7.70
C ARG A 68 -6.64 -1.16 -7.26
N TYR A 69 -5.43 -1.63 -7.46
CA TYR A 69 -4.22 -1.01 -6.93
C TYR A 69 -3.30 -0.44 -8.01
N ASP A 70 -3.60 -0.63 -9.29
CA ASP A 70 -2.74 -0.28 -10.43
C ASP A 70 -1.33 -0.86 -10.29
N LEU A 71 -1.23 -2.06 -9.73
CA LEU A 71 0.00 -2.83 -9.57
C LEU A 71 -0.02 -4.02 -10.52
N ILE A 72 1.10 -4.25 -11.20
CA ILE A 72 1.24 -5.30 -12.21
C ILE A 72 2.27 -6.32 -11.73
N PHE A 73 1.78 -7.48 -11.26
CA PHE A 73 2.60 -8.61 -10.82
C PHE A 73 1.95 -9.92 -11.25
N ILE A 74 2.75 -10.95 -11.48
CA ILE A 74 2.26 -12.32 -11.61
C ILE A 74 1.98 -12.87 -10.21
N ASP A 75 0.75 -13.32 -9.94
CA ASP A 75 0.46 -14.12 -8.75
C ASP A 75 0.94 -15.55 -8.97
N SER A 76 2.08 -15.92 -8.37
CA SER A 76 2.66 -17.26 -8.51
C SER A 76 1.82 -18.38 -7.90
N SER A 77 0.76 -18.05 -7.12
CA SER A 77 -0.23 -19.04 -6.66
C SER A 77 -1.28 -19.39 -7.72
N TYR A 78 -1.33 -18.63 -8.81
CA TYR A 78 -2.34 -18.78 -9.87
C TYR A 78 -3.77 -18.90 -9.30
N ARG A 79 -4.13 -17.90 -8.48
CA ARG A 79 -5.43 -17.83 -7.76
C ARG A 79 -5.63 -18.96 -6.76
N GLY A 80 -4.57 -19.40 -6.09
CA GLY A 80 -4.62 -20.43 -5.06
C GLY A 80 -4.70 -21.88 -5.60
N THR A 81 -4.48 -22.09 -6.90
CA THR A 81 -4.41 -23.42 -7.50
C THR A 81 -3.06 -24.11 -7.25
N LYS A 82 -2.03 -23.33 -6.94
CA LYS A 82 -0.65 -23.78 -6.67
C LYS A 82 -0.12 -23.11 -5.40
N GLU A 83 1.01 -23.61 -4.91
CA GLU A 83 1.78 -22.88 -3.90
C GLU A 83 2.34 -21.59 -4.50
N ALA A 84 2.30 -20.51 -3.72
CA ALA A 84 2.84 -19.22 -4.15
C ALA A 84 4.37 -19.27 -4.19
N ASP A 85 4.94 -19.86 -5.25
CA ASP A 85 6.38 -20.03 -5.44
C ASP A 85 6.79 -19.77 -6.88
N ILE A 86 8.06 -19.40 -7.06
CA ILE A 86 8.65 -19.13 -8.40
C ILE A 86 8.64 -20.37 -9.29
N ASP A 87 8.75 -21.55 -8.72
CA ASP A 87 8.70 -22.82 -9.47
C ASP A 87 7.35 -23.00 -10.18
N SER A 88 6.26 -22.49 -9.62
CA SER A 88 4.95 -22.51 -10.29
C SER A 88 4.96 -21.65 -11.57
N VAL A 89 5.67 -20.52 -11.55
CA VAL A 89 5.83 -19.64 -12.73
C VAL A 89 6.70 -20.33 -13.77
N ALA A 90 7.78 -20.98 -13.38
CA ALA A 90 8.64 -21.75 -14.29
C ALA A 90 7.90 -22.91 -14.94
N GLU A 91 7.00 -23.58 -14.21
CA GLU A 91 6.15 -24.63 -14.76
C GLU A 91 5.17 -24.11 -15.82
N HIS A 92 4.49 -22.97 -15.57
CA HIS A 92 3.63 -22.33 -16.57
C HIS A 92 4.43 -21.90 -17.81
N LEU A 93 5.60 -21.32 -17.61
CA LEU A 93 6.50 -20.97 -18.71
C LEU A 93 6.87 -22.21 -19.54
N SER A 94 7.19 -23.34 -18.88
CA SER A 94 7.47 -24.60 -19.55
C SER A 94 6.29 -25.10 -20.40
N GLN A 95 5.05 -24.92 -19.91
CA GLN A 95 3.85 -25.27 -20.67
C GLN A 95 3.72 -24.40 -21.93
N TYR A 96 3.89 -23.07 -21.83
CA TYR A 96 3.88 -22.18 -22.99
C TYR A 96 4.95 -22.52 -24.00
N MET A 97 6.18 -22.81 -23.52
CA MET A 97 7.28 -23.21 -24.39
C MET A 97 6.98 -24.53 -25.11
N THR A 98 6.39 -25.50 -24.41
CA THR A 98 6.00 -26.79 -24.99
C THR A 98 4.97 -26.63 -26.10
N VAL A 99 3.95 -25.78 -25.87
CA VAL A 99 2.94 -25.47 -26.90
C VAL A 99 3.57 -24.75 -28.09
N ASN A 100 4.46 -23.80 -27.85
CA ASN A 100 5.12 -23.02 -28.90
C ASN A 100 6.18 -23.82 -29.70
N THR A 101 6.60 -24.98 -29.18
CA THR A 101 7.51 -25.91 -29.89
C THR A 101 6.76 -27.08 -30.57
N ASP A 102 5.42 -27.11 -30.52
CA ASP A 102 4.62 -28.11 -31.21
C ASP A 102 4.39 -27.70 -32.67
N TYR A 103 5.15 -28.31 -33.55
CA TYR A 103 5.06 -28.09 -35.01
C TYR A 103 4.30 -29.22 -35.73
N SER A 104 3.46 -29.97 -35.04
CA SER A 104 2.74 -31.12 -35.58
C SER A 104 1.86 -30.78 -36.79
N ASP A 105 1.38 -29.53 -36.88
CA ASP A 105 0.56 -29.02 -37.96
C ASP A 105 1.37 -28.56 -39.22
N LEU A 106 2.71 -28.58 -39.13
CA LEU A 106 3.61 -28.14 -40.19
C LEU A 106 4.47 -29.31 -40.74
N PRO A 107 3.93 -30.14 -41.65
CA PRO A 107 4.53 -31.44 -42.00
C PRO A 107 5.89 -31.35 -42.68
N VAL A 108 6.21 -30.27 -43.38
CA VAL A 108 7.50 -30.13 -44.10
C VAL A 108 8.52 -29.37 -43.26
N THR A 109 8.11 -28.28 -42.61
CA THR A 109 9.00 -27.43 -41.81
C THR A 109 9.23 -27.97 -40.40
N GLY A 110 8.23 -28.63 -39.81
CA GLY A 110 8.31 -29.23 -38.46
C GLY A 110 9.39 -30.28 -38.31
N GLU A 111 9.71 -31.04 -39.42
CA GLU A 111 10.82 -32.00 -39.38
C GLU A 111 12.20 -31.35 -39.26
N TRP A 112 12.38 -30.11 -39.69
CA TRP A 112 13.64 -29.39 -39.63
C TRP A 112 13.96 -28.88 -38.22
N TYR A 113 12.92 -28.59 -37.42
CA TYR A 113 13.08 -28.05 -36.09
C TYR A 113 13.16 -29.14 -35.01
N ARG A 114 12.24 -30.09 -34.95
CA ARG A 114 12.18 -31.23 -34.00
C ARG A 114 12.77 -30.96 -32.62
N GLU A 115 12.44 -29.79 -32.08
CA GLU A 115 12.94 -29.36 -30.78
C GLU A 115 11.96 -29.79 -29.67
N LYS A 116 12.51 -30.14 -28.53
CA LYS A 116 11.72 -30.43 -27.34
C LYS A 116 12.31 -29.66 -26.17
N VAL A 117 11.43 -29.05 -25.39
CA VAL A 117 11.79 -28.48 -24.09
C VAL A 117 12.20 -29.63 -23.19
N ALA A 118 13.42 -29.58 -22.67
CA ALA A 118 13.94 -30.59 -21.75
C ALA A 118 13.78 -30.16 -20.29
N ASP A 119 14.06 -28.90 -19.98
CA ASP A 119 13.95 -28.35 -18.63
C ASP A 119 13.78 -26.83 -18.67
N VAL A 120 13.01 -26.26 -17.73
CA VAL A 120 12.83 -24.83 -17.55
C VAL A 120 12.98 -24.49 -16.07
N LYS A 121 13.82 -23.52 -15.76
CA LYS A 121 14.10 -23.08 -14.40
C LYS A 121 14.04 -21.58 -14.29
N ALA A 122 13.57 -21.11 -13.13
CA ALA A 122 13.77 -19.73 -12.73
C ALA A 122 15.22 -19.52 -12.30
N GLY A 123 15.94 -18.66 -13.02
CA GLY A 123 17.31 -18.27 -12.67
C GLY A 123 17.32 -17.14 -11.66
N LYS A 124 17.01 -15.93 -12.13
CA LYS A 124 16.91 -14.73 -11.28
C LYS A 124 15.47 -14.23 -11.25
N TYR A 125 15.04 -13.72 -10.10
CA TYR A 125 13.68 -13.22 -9.94
C TYR A 125 13.59 -12.17 -8.83
N ILE A 126 12.56 -11.34 -8.91
CA ILE A 126 12.26 -10.27 -7.93
C ILE A 126 10.78 -10.38 -7.55
N TYR A 127 10.50 -10.36 -6.25
CA TYR A 127 9.15 -10.29 -5.71
C TYR A 127 8.73 -8.87 -5.37
N ALA A 128 7.42 -8.62 -5.37
CA ALA A 128 6.81 -7.35 -4.95
C ALA A 128 7.23 -6.94 -3.53
N SER A 129 7.42 -7.93 -2.66
CA SER A 129 7.81 -7.75 -1.25
C SER A 129 9.30 -7.52 -1.03
N ASP A 130 10.14 -7.68 -2.03
CA ASP A 130 11.58 -7.56 -1.88
C ASP A 130 11.99 -6.18 -1.33
N ASN A 131 13.06 -6.20 -0.54
CA ASN A 131 13.57 -5.05 0.18
C ASN A 131 12.50 -4.36 1.03
N ASP A 132 11.72 -5.16 1.79
CA ASP A 132 10.62 -4.72 2.64
C ASP A 132 9.55 -3.93 1.85
N GLY A 133 9.20 -4.38 0.64
CA GLY A 133 8.17 -3.81 -0.22
C GLY A 133 8.61 -2.57 -1.02
N LYS A 134 9.91 -2.32 -1.20
CA LYS A 134 10.38 -1.22 -2.06
C LYS A 134 10.01 -1.44 -3.52
N ILE A 135 9.93 -2.68 -3.98
CA ILE A 135 9.51 -3.03 -5.33
C ILE A 135 8.06 -2.60 -5.57
N LEU A 136 7.16 -2.96 -4.65
CA LEU A 136 5.77 -2.51 -4.68
C LEU A 136 5.67 -0.98 -4.65
N LYS A 137 6.41 -0.31 -3.73
CA LYS A 137 6.44 1.16 -3.66
C LYS A 137 6.90 1.77 -4.98
N SER A 138 7.90 1.20 -5.64
CA SER A 138 8.40 1.68 -6.93
C SER A 138 7.30 1.73 -8.00
N GLN A 139 6.53 0.65 -8.17
CA GLN A 139 5.39 0.64 -9.10
C GLN A 139 4.28 1.61 -8.67
N ALA A 140 3.95 1.66 -7.39
CA ALA A 140 2.95 2.58 -6.85
C ALA A 140 3.31 4.05 -7.12
N CYS A 141 4.57 4.43 -6.91
CA CYS A 141 5.06 5.78 -7.19
C CYS A 141 5.12 6.06 -8.70
N GLU A 142 5.50 5.09 -9.52
CA GLU A 142 5.48 5.21 -10.97
C GLU A 142 4.06 5.49 -11.50
N TYR A 143 3.06 4.78 -10.97
CA TYR A 143 1.67 5.04 -11.29
C TYR A 143 1.25 6.48 -10.95
N ILE A 144 1.57 6.96 -9.74
CA ILE A 144 1.27 8.34 -9.34
C ILE A 144 2.00 9.35 -10.22
N GLY A 145 3.25 9.09 -10.58
CA GLY A 145 4.04 9.96 -11.46
C GLY A 145 3.48 10.07 -12.88
N LYS A 146 2.98 8.96 -13.44
CA LYS A 146 2.46 8.89 -14.82
C LYS A 146 0.98 9.26 -14.92
N TYR A 147 0.15 8.81 -13.98
CA TYR A 147 -1.31 8.84 -14.11
C TYR A 147 -2.04 9.45 -12.92
N GLY A 148 -1.39 9.55 -11.76
CA GLY A 148 -2.00 10.02 -10.53
C GLY A 148 -2.17 11.53 -10.47
N SER A 149 -3.24 12.00 -9.80
CA SER A 149 -3.41 13.39 -9.43
C SER A 149 -2.76 13.64 -8.07
N ARG A 150 -2.06 14.76 -7.89
CA ARG A 150 -1.54 15.18 -6.57
C ARG A 150 -2.61 15.95 -5.82
N LYS A 151 -3.62 15.25 -5.31
CA LYS A 151 -4.80 15.85 -4.67
C LYS A 151 -4.59 16.09 -3.17
N TYR A 152 -3.97 15.15 -2.48
CA TYR A 152 -3.88 15.15 -1.01
C TYR A 152 -2.58 15.77 -0.49
N ILE A 153 -1.46 15.49 -1.11
CA ILE A 153 -0.13 15.94 -0.67
C ILE A 153 -0.03 17.46 -0.47
N PRO A 154 -0.54 18.34 -1.37
CA PRO A 154 -0.49 19.78 -1.14
C PRO A 154 -1.20 20.21 0.15
N GLN A 155 -2.33 19.60 0.47
CA GLN A 155 -3.09 19.90 1.68
C GLN A 155 -2.40 19.34 2.93
N ILE A 156 -1.84 18.13 2.83
CA ILE A 156 -1.08 17.49 3.92
C ILE A 156 0.13 18.37 4.27
N ASN A 157 0.96 18.71 3.30
CA ASN A 157 2.18 19.47 3.51
C ASN A 157 1.90 20.91 4.01
N ALA A 158 0.82 21.55 3.55
CA ALA A 158 0.43 22.88 4.02
C ALA A 158 -0.02 22.90 5.50
N ASN A 159 -0.54 21.79 6.02
CA ASN A 159 -1.13 21.75 7.36
C ASN A 159 -0.35 20.88 8.35
N LYS A 160 0.62 20.08 7.90
CA LYS A 160 1.40 19.17 8.72
C LYS A 160 2.08 19.90 9.89
N ALA A 161 2.80 20.98 9.60
CA ALA A 161 3.50 21.76 10.63
C ALA A 161 2.55 22.36 11.68
N ALA A 162 1.35 22.75 11.26
CA ALA A 162 0.34 23.30 12.17
C ALA A 162 -0.20 22.22 13.12
N VAL A 163 -0.49 21.01 12.59
CA VAL A 163 -0.96 19.88 13.41
C VAL A 163 0.14 19.36 14.35
N GLU A 164 1.37 19.20 13.86
CA GLU A 164 2.51 18.75 14.66
C GLU A 164 2.95 19.79 15.70
N GLY A 165 2.68 21.08 15.45
CA GLY A 165 2.97 22.18 16.38
C GLY A 165 1.98 22.31 17.54
N ILE A 166 0.82 21.64 17.48
CA ILE A 166 -0.14 21.62 18.57
C ILE A 166 0.45 20.78 19.70
N ARG A 167 0.70 21.44 20.83
CA ARG A 167 1.26 20.80 22.01
C ARG A 167 0.20 19.93 22.66
N GLU A 168 0.40 18.62 22.65
CA GLU A 168 -0.44 17.73 23.44
C GLU A 168 -0.23 18.04 24.95
N THR A 169 -1.33 18.40 25.63
CA THR A 169 -1.35 18.63 27.07
C THR A 169 -2.09 17.47 27.76
N ASP A 170 -1.80 17.26 29.03
CA ASP A 170 -2.62 16.37 29.87
C ASP A 170 -3.94 17.06 30.25
N PHE A 171 -4.80 17.24 29.24
CA PHE A 171 -6.03 18.00 29.30
C PHE A 171 -6.94 17.51 30.44
N PHE A 172 -7.17 16.21 30.53
CA PHE A 172 -8.02 15.62 31.57
C PHE A 172 -7.37 15.63 32.93
N GLY A 173 -6.06 15.39 33.06
CA GLY A 173 -5.35 15.47 34.31
C GLY A 173 -5.34 16.89 34.91
N GLU A 174 -5.18 17.91 34.04
CA GLU A 174 -5.30 19.32 34.50
C GLU A 174 -6.73 19.63 34.94
N TRP A 175 -7.74 19.21 34.14
CA TRP A 175 -9.14 19.43 34.51
C TRP A 175 -9.53 18.74 35.80
N ASP A 176 -9.16 17.47 35.99
CA ASP A 176 -9.42 16.70 37.21
C ASP A 176 -8.74 17.32 38.44
N SER A 177 -7.53 17.88 38.26
CA SER A 177 -6.84 18.61 39.31
C SER A 177 -7.58 19.88 39.73
N ILE A 178 -8.17 20.61 38.80
CA ILE A 178 -9.02 21.79 39.07
C ILE A 178 -10.28 21.37 39.86
N LEU A 179 -10.94 20.28 39.41
CA LEU A 179 -12.14 19.76 40.08
C LEU A 179 -11.82 19.29 41.49
N ALA A 180 -10.71 18.61 41.71
CA ALA A 180 -10.26 18.22 43.06
C ALA A 180 -10.00 19.42 43.95
N ALA A 181 -9.41 20.50 43.43
CA ALA A 181 -9.21 21.75 44.18
C ALA A 181 -10.53 22.45 44.52
N ILE A 182 -11.53 22.42 43.65
CA ILE A 182 -12.88 22.93 43.97
C ILE A 182 -13.53 22.11 45.08
N ASN A 183 -13.47 20.79 44.98
CA ASN A 183 -14.07 19.88 45.98
C ASN A 183 -13.40 19.99 47.34
N ALA A 184 -12.14 20.37 47.42
CA ALA A 184 -11.43 20.61 48.68
C ALA A 184 -12.03 21.77 49.52
N TYR A 185 -12.78 22.69 48.92
CA TYR A 185 -13.49 23.73 49.70
C TYR A 185 -14.68 23.17 50.48
N GLY A 186 -15.16 21.96 50.18
CA GLY A 186 -16.25 21.31 50.92
C GLY A 186 -17.59 22.04 50.85
N LEU A 187 -17.80 22.88 49.83
CA LEU A 187 -19.02 23.65 49.61
C LEU A 187 -19.96 22.94 48.64
N PRO A 188 -21.28 22.97 48.83
CA PRO A 188 -22.25 22.38 47.92
C PRO A 188 -22.44 23.28 46.66
N ILE A 189 -21.57 23.10 45.67
CA ILE A 189 -21.52 23.93 44.48
C ILE A 189 -22.05 23.10 43.29
N THR A 190 -22.92 23.69 42.47
CA THR A 190 -23.30 23.12 41.20
C THR A 190 -22.33 23.62 40.11
N ASN A 191 -21.25 22.90 39.89
CA ASN A 191 -20.21 23.27 38.92
C ASN A 191 -20.55 22.74 37.53
N PRO A 192 -20.85 23.60 36.51
CA PRO A 192 -21.11 23.18 35.14
C PRO A 192 -19.95 22.37 34.56
N GLY A 193 -18.70 22.68 34.91
CA GLY A 193 -17.54 21.93 34.48
C GLY A 193 -17.51 20.48 34.95
N GLU A 194 -17.92 20.23 36.21
CA GLU A 194 -18.02 18.86 36.74
C GLU A 194 -19.14 18.06 36.07
N ILE A 195 -20.28 18.70 35.80
CA ILE A 195 -21.41 18.07 35.07
C ILE A 195 -20.95 17.60 33.69
N VAL A 196 -20.27 18.46 32.93
CA VAL A 196 -19.77 18.13 31.60
C VAL A 196 -18.68 17.05 31.67
N ARG A 197 -17.82 17.09 32.71
CA ARG A 197 -16.82 16.04 32.90
C ARG A 197 -17.45 14.66 33.07
N GLY A 198 -18.59 14.58 33.74
CA GLY A 198 -19.41 13.35 33.82
C GLY A 198 -20.14 12.95 32.52
N MET A 199 -20.16 13.84 31.53
CA MET A 199 -20.75 13.61 30.20
C MET A 199 -19.73 13.30 29.11
N VAL A 200 -18.45 13.16 29.45
CA VAL A 200 -17.39 12.81 28.50
C VAL A 200 -17.74 11.53 27.76
N LEU A 201 -17.59 11.59 26.42
CA LEU A 201 -17.88 10.47 25.52
C LEU A 201 -16.75 9.46 25.54
N SER A 202 -17.09 8.18 25.55
CA SER A 202 -16.17 7.12 25.21
C SER A 202 -15.92 7.06 23.70
N GLU A 203 -14.84 6.42 23.28
CA GLU A 203 -14.56 6.19 21.86
C GLU A 203 -15.70 5.41 21.18
N ASP A 204 -16.32 4.46 21.89
CA ASP A 204 -17.48 3.70 21.40
C ASP A 204 -18.69 4.57 21.09
N GLU A 205 -18.92 5.60 21.91
CA GLU A 205 -19.98 6.56 21.64
C GLU A 205 -19.69 7.37 20.37
N PHE A 206 -18.42 7.69 20.08
CA PHE A 206 -18.03 8.31 18.81
C PHE A 206 -18.18 7.36 17.61
N LEU A 207 -18.02 6.08 17.77
CA LEU A 207 -18.16 5.09 16.70
C LEU A 207 -19.61 4.72 16.40
N ARG A 208 -20.54 5.02 17.30
CA ARG A 208 -22.00 4.78 17.14
C ARG A 208 -22.34 3.34 16.75
N GLY A 209 -21.57 2.36 17.22
CA GLY A 209 -21.77 0.96 16.89
C GLY A 209 -21.47 0.61 15.43
N ALA A 210 -20.61 1.38 14.74
CA ALA A 210 -20.16 1.04 13.40
C ALA A 210 -19.58 -0.39 13.37
N PRO A 211 -19.87 -1.20 12.33
CA PRO A 211 -19.38 -2.57 12.25
C PRO A 211 -17.89 -2.58 11.88
N LEU A 212 -17.03 -2.45 12.89
CA LEU A 212 -15.57 -2.47 12.80
C LEU A 212 -15.05 -3.83 13.28
N ASN A 213 -15.41 -4.90 12.56
CA ASN A 213 -15.21 -6.26 13.00
C ASN A 213 -13.96 -6.95 12.40
N ALA A 214 -13.17 -6.25 11.57
CA ALA A 214 -12.00 -6.85 10.97
C ALA A 214 -10.90 -7.05 12.03
N VAL A 215 -10.60 -8.31 12.30
CA VAL A 215 -9.46 -8.71 13.14
C VAL A 215 -8.26 -8.90 12.24
N ARG A 216 -7.21 -8.11 12.47
CA ARG A 216 -5.99 -8.11 11.67
C ARG A 216 -4.87 -8.88 12.36
N THR A 217 -5.21 -10.09 12.84
CA THR A 217 -4.26 -11.03 13.46
C THR A 217 -3.97 -12.17 12.50
N GLY A 218 -2.84 -12.81 12.68
CA GLY A 218 -2.45 -14.00 11.92
C GLY A 218 -1.27 -13.75 10.97
N ASP A 219 -1.16 -14.61 9.96
CA ASP A 219 -0.08 -14.60 8.97
C ASP A 219 -0.25 -13.42 8.00
N ARG A 220 0.50 -12.35 8.25
CA ARG A 220 0.52 -11.13 7.43
C ARG A 220 1.95 -10.71 7.13
N PRO A 221 2.19 -10.00 6.00
CA PRO A 221 3.50 -9.54 5.57
C PRO A 221 4.33 -8.84 6.64
N SER A 222 3.72 -7.96 7.44
CA SER A 222 4.43 -7.22 8.51
C SER A 222 4.85 -8.09 9.70
N ALA A 223 4.27 -9.29 9.86
CA ALA A 223 4.45 -10.15 11.03
C ALA A 223 5.20 -11.47 10.72
N ARG A 224 5.49 -11.75 9.45
CA ARG A 224 6.19 -12.97 9.03
C ARG A 224 7.50 -12.69 8.30
N ALA A 225 8.33 -13.73 8.14
CA ALA A 225 9.45 -13.69 7.23
C ALA A 225 8.93 -13.75 5.78
N LEU A 226 9.24 -12.73 4.99
CA LEU A 226 8.85 -12.64 3.59
C LEU A 226 9.79 -13.46 2.72
N LYS A 227 9.28 -14.04 1.64
CA LYS A 227 10.08 -14.63 0.58
C LYS A 227 10.96 -13.56 -0.04
N ARG A 228 12.13 -13.96 -0.53
CA ARG A 228 13.11 -13.05 -1.12
C ARG A 228 13.51 -13.53 -2.50
N GLY A 229 13.53 -12.60 -3.43
CA GLY A 229 14.16 -12.77 -4.72
C GLY A 229 15.69 -12.77 -4.63
N ASN A 230 16.33 -13.15 -5.71
CA ASN A 230 17.80 -13.26 -5.81
C ASN A 230 18.41 -12.26 -6.79
N ALA A 231 17.61 -11.33 -7.35
CA ALA A 231 18.02 -10.44 -8.44
C ALA A 231 17.75 -8.95 -8.17
N LEU A 232 17.83 -8.49 -6.92
CA LEU A 232 17.59 -7.08 -6.57
C LEU A 232 18.46 -6.07 -7.33
N SER A 233 19.66 -6.47 -7.77
CA SER A 233 20.55 -5.65 -8.60
C SER A 233 19.99 -5.38 -10.00
N GLU A 234 19.06 -6.20 -10.48
CA GLU A 234 18.43 -6.04 -11.79
C GLU A 234 17.26 -5.04 -11.78
N HIS A 235 16.75 -4.70 -10.58
CA HIS A 235 15.70 -3.70 -10.44
C HIS A 235 16.26 -2.29 -10.73
N LYS A 236 15.83 -1.71 -11.85
CA LYS A 236 16.34 -0.41 -12.35
C LYS A 236 15.36 0.74 -12.12
N LYS A 237 14.16 0.46 -11.59
CA LYS A 237 13.13 1.47 -11.36
C LYS A 237 13.49 2.36 -10.17
N SER A 238 13.08 3.63 -10.23
CA SER A 238 13.22 4.55 -9.10
C SER A 238 12.33 4.11 -7.95
N GLU A 239 12.83 4.17 -6.72
CA GLU A 239 12.02 3.89 -5.52
C GLU A 239 10.86 4.89 -5.34
N GLY A 240 10.86 6.01 -6.08
CA GLY A 240 9.91 7.11 -5.91
C GLY A 240 10.12 7.89 -4.62
N THR A 241 9.30 8.90 -4.41
CA THR A 241 9.34 9.75 -3.22
C THR A 241 8.33 9.28 -2.17
N ASP A 242 8.54 9.68 -0.92
CA ASP A 242 7.58 9.42 0.16
C ASP A 242 6.24 10.11 -0.09
N ASP A 243 6.26 11.33 -0.63
CA ASP A 243 5.05 12.07 -0.99
C ASP A 243 4.22 11.34 -2.05
N GLU A 244 4.86 10.78 -3.07
CA GLU A 244 4.17 9.97 -4.09
C GLU A 244 3.54 8.72 -3.49
N PHE A 245 4.25 8.05 -2.59
CA PHE A 245 3.71 6.86 -1.94
C PHE A 245 2.56 7.19 -0.98
N ILE A 246 2.63 8.29 -0.23
CA ILE A 246 1.52 8.78 0.60
C ILE A 246 0.32 9.13 -0.29
N GLU A 247 0.51 9.84 -1.39
CA GLU A 247 -0.56 10.15 -2.34
C GLU A 247 -1.22 8.88 -2.88
N TYR A 248 -0.41 7.86 -3.22
CA TYR A 248 -0.90 6.55 -3.63
C TYR A 248 -1.79 5.90 -2.57
N LEU A 249 -1.33 5.85 -1.32
CA LEU A 249 -2.09 5.29 -0.21
C LEU A 249 -3.40 6.05 0.01
N MET A 250 -3.37 7.37 -0.07
CA MET A 250 -4.57 8.22 0.03
C MET A 250 -5.59 7.97 -1.09
N GLN A 251 -5.13 7.58 -2.28
CA GLN A 251 -6.03 7.28 -3.40
C GLN A 251 -6.52 5.83 -3.41
N LYS A 252 -5.71 4.86 -2.99
CA LYS A 252 -6.00 3.44 -3.10
C LYS A 252 -6.51 2.78 -1.83
N CYS A 253 -6.33 3.41 -0.67
CA CYS A 253 -6.83 2.93 0.60
C CYS A 253 -8.06 3.73 1.07
N GLY A 254 -9.04 3.01 1.59
CA GLY A 254 -10.20 3.60 2.24
C GLY A 254 -9.90 4.05 3.66
N CYS A 255 -10.77 4.89 4.20
CA CYS A 255 -10.77 5.28 5.60
C CYS A 255 -12.18 5.13 6.19
N TYR A 256 -12.32 5.37 7.49
CA TYR A 256 -13.61 5.26 8.19
C TYR A 256 -14.75 6.02 7.51
N THR A 257 -14.48 7.20 6.95
CA THR A 257 -15.49 8.07 6.34
C THR A 257 -15.64 7.89 4.84
N GLU A 258 -14.72 7.20 4.16
CA GLU A 258 -14.72 7.05 2.69
C GLU A 258 -14.30 5.64 2.29
N TYR A 259 -15.24 4.89 1.73
CA TYR A 259 -15.00 3.57 1.15
C TYR A 259 -14.84 3.69 -0.36
N LEU A 260 -13.87 2.99 -0.91
CA LEU A 260 -13.60 2.99 -2.36
C LEU A 260 -14.36 1.86 -3.07
N SER A 261 -14.73 0.79 -2.35
CA SER A 261 -15.41 -0.39 -2.88
C SER A 261 -16.20 -1.11 -1.78
N GLU A 262 -17.26 -1.82 -2.14
CA GLU A 262 -17.99 -2.71 -1.22
C GLU A 262 -17.14 -3.93 -0.79
N GLN A 263 -16.25 -4.39 -1.68
CA GLN A 263 -15.32 -5.49 -1.43
C GLN A 263 -13.99 -4.96 -0.89
N GLN A 264 -14.04 -4.33 0.28
CA GLN A 264 -12.89 -3.68 0.89
C GLN A 264 -12.92 -3.81 2.41
N LEU A 265 -11.76 -4.00 3.03
CA LEU A 265 -11.59 -3.84 4.47
C LEU A 265 -11.88 -2.39 4.85
N ARG A 266 -12.45 -2.21 6.02
CA ARG A 266 -12.71 -0.87 6.57
C ARG A 266 -11.47 -0.34 7.28
N ALA A 267 -11.43 0.97 7.50
CA ALA A 267 -10.36 1.60 8.27
C ALA A 267 -8.95 1.21 7.83
N GLU A 268 -8.69 1.21 6.51
CA GLU A 268 -7.39 0.80 5.95
C GLU A 268 -6.28 1.81 6.26
N LEU A 269 -6.57 3.12 6.10
CA LEU A 269 -5.60 4.16 6.44
C LEU A 269 -5.30 4.15 7.94
N GLU A 270 -6.31 3.96 8.79
CA GLU A 270 -6.19 3.87 10.24
C GLU A 270 -5.30 2.69 10.65
N TYR A 271 -5.46 1.56 9.95
CA TYR A 271 -4.56 0.42 10.15
C TYR A 271 -3.13 0.74 9.74
N ILE A 272 -2.91 1.38 8.59
CA ILE A 272 -1.55 1.73 8.16
C ILE A 272 -0.89 2.68 9.18
N ILE A 273 -1.66 3.58 9.78
CA ILE A 273 -1.16 4.53 10.79
C ILE A 273 -0.81 3.81 12.11
N TYR A 274 -1.69 2.98 12.65
CA TYR A 274 -1.56 2.44 14.02
C TYR A 274 -1.14 0.97 14.08
N GLY A 275 -1.50 0.15 13.08
CA GLY A 275 -1.14 -1.28 13.04
C GLY A 275 -1.76 -2.13 14.13
N GLY A 276 -2.88 -1.68 14.71
CA GLY A 276 -3.58 -2.39 15.78
C GLY A 276 -4.21 -3.72 15.31
N ALA A 277 -4.54 -4.57 16.28
CA ALA A 277 -5.08 -5.90 16.02
C ALA A 277 -6.51 -5.89 15.45
N SER A 278 -7.25 -4.79 15.60
CA SER A 278 -8.61 -4.64 15.09
C SER A 278 -8.84 -3.25 14.51
N ASP A 279 -9.83 -3.11 13.63
CA ASP A 279 -10.25 -1.81 13.12
C ASP A 279 -10.78 -0.91 14.23
N HIS A 280 -11.46 -1.50 15.22
CA HIS A 280 -11.94 -0.79 16.40
C HIS A 280 -10.78 -0.14 17.19
N ASP A 281 -9.72 -0.92 17.49
CA ASP A 281 -8.53 -0.40 18.20
C ASP A 281 -7.84 0.73 17.43
N ASN A 282 -7.73 0.61 16.10
CA ASN A 282 -7.16 1.66 15.27
C ASN A 282 -8.02 2.93 15.28
N MET A 283 -9.35 2.77 15.25
CA MET A 283 -10.29 3.89 15.31
C MET A 283 -10.28 4.60 16.67
N CYS A 284 -10.22 3.86 17.78
CA CYS A 284 -10.08 4.46 19.11
C CYS A 284 -8.85 5.35 19.20
N ARG A 285 -7.71 4.88 18.68
CA ARG A 285 -6.45 5.65 18.69
C ARG A 285 -6.51 6.91 17.84
N ILE A 286 -7.17 6.88 16.67
CA ILE A 286 -7.27 8.08 15.84
C ILE A 286 -8.25 9.09 16.44
N ILE A 287 -9.35 8.63 17.07
CA ILE A 287 -10.29 9.49 17.80
C ILE A 287 -9.58 10.18 18.96
N ASP A 288 -8.86 9.43 19.79
CA ASP A 288 -8.07 9.97 20.91
C ASP A 288 -7.08 11.05 20.42
N ARG A 289 -6.35 10.78 19.35
CA ARG A 289 -5.43 11.76 18.78
C ARG A 289 -6.13 13.02 18.25
N LEU A 290 -7.25 12.85 17.56
CA LEU A 290 -8.05 13.98 17.08
C LEU A 290 -8.59 14.80 18.26
N LEU A 291 -9.09 14.15 19.33
CA LEU A 291 -9.57 14.84 20.53
C LEU A 291 -8.46 15.67 21.17
N LYS A 292 -7.28 15.09 21.42
CA LYS A 292 -6.13 15.80 22.01
C LYS A 292 -5.74 17.05 21.23
N ILE A 293 -5.71 16.95 19.88
CA ILE A 293 -5.44 18.09 19.01
C ILE A 293 -6.51 19.16 19.17
N ARG A 294 -7.79 18.77 19.16
CA ARG A 294 -8.92 19.70 19.23
C ARG A 294 -9.07 20.34 20.61
N GLU A 295 -8.88 19.56 21.68
CA GLU A 295 -8.92 20.03 23.06
C GLU A 295 -7.88 21.14 23.33
N SER A 296 -6.66 20.91 22.87
CA SER A 296 -5.58 21.90 23.02
C SER A 296 -5.85 23.17 22.20
N ASP A 297 -6.29 23.05 20.94
CA ASP A 297 -6.59 24.18 20.08
C ASP A 297 -7.81 24.99 20.56
N ASN A 298 -8.91 24.30 20.92
CA ASN A 298 -10.12 24.94 21.40
C ASN A 298 -9.91 25.62 22.77
N LEU A 299 -9.15 25.00 23.68
CA LEU A 299 -8.82 25.59 24.97
C LEU A 299 -7.99 26.87 24.78
N ALA A 300 -6.99 26.85 23.89
CA ALA A 300 -6.19 28.03 23.59
C ALA A 300 -7.06 29.13 22.97
N ALA A 301 -7.94 28.79 22.04
CA ALA A 301 -8.86 29.74 21.40
C ALA A 301 -9.85 30.37 22.37
N ILE A 302 -10.38 29.59 23.32
CA ILE A 302 -11.33 30.07 24.36
C ILE A 302 -10.61 30.92 25.39
N LYS A 303 -9.46 30.50 25.93
CA LYS A 303 -8.66 31.25 26.88
C LYS A 303 -8.09 32.55 26.28
N GLY A 304 -7.84 32.58 24.97
CA GLY A 304 -7.38 33.76 24.26
C GLY A 304 -8.46 34.82 24.02
N ASP A 305 -9.74 34.50 24.25
CA ASP A 305 -10.87 35.40 24.08
C ASP A 305 -11.34 35.97 25.43
N ALA A 306 -11.03 37.24 25.70
CA ALA A 306 -11.39 37.89 26.95
C ALA A 306 -12.93 37.90 27.19
N GLY A 307 -13.73 37.98 26.13
CA GLY A 307 -15.20 37.92 26.24
C GLY A 307 -15.68 36.57 26.74
N LYS A 308 -15.10 35.47 26.23
CA LYS A 308 -15.44 34.09 26.63
C LYS A 308 -14.99 33.81 28.08
N VAL A 309 -13.78 34.28 28.45
CA VAL A 309 -13.28 34.16 29.81
C VAL A 309 -14.19 34.92 30.80
N MET A 310 -14.65 36.13 30.44
CA MET A 310 -15.59 36.90 31.25
C MET A 310 -16.94 36.20 31.41
N GLN A 311 -17.51 35.65 30.31
CA GLN A 311 -18.75 34.86 30.38
C GLN A 311 -18.60 33.63 31.31
N ALA A 312 -17.46 32.94 31.24
CA ALA A 312 -17.19 31.81 32.11
C ALA A 312 -17.03 32.24 33.58
N GLU A 313 -16.45 33.43 33.84
CA GLU A 313 -16.33 33.99 35.20
C GLU A 313 -17.69 34.42 35.75
N GLU A 314 -18.57 35.03 34.95
CA GLU A 314 -19.95 35.35 35.35
C GLU A 314 -20.71 34.08 35.77
N LYS A 315 -20.60 33.00 35.00
CA LYS A 315 -21.19 31.69 35.34
C LYS A 315 -20.54 31.08 36.59
N ALA A 316 -19.26 31.26 36.77
CA ALA A 316 -18.57 30.81 38.00
C ALA A 316 -19.03 31.54 39.24
N VAL A 317 -19.26 32.85 39.17
CA VAL A 317 -19.85 33.63 40.25
C VAL A 317 -21.27 33.15 40.54
N GLU A 318 -22.10 32.93 39.54
CA GLU A 318 -23.44 32.37 39.70
C GLU A 318 -23.42 31.01 40.41
N ALA A 319 -22.55 30.10 39.97
CA ALA A 319 -22.40 28.75 40.54
C ALA A 319 -21.85 28.78 41.99
N ALA A 320 -20.96 29.73 42.30
CA ALA A 320 -20.36 29.87 43.63
C ALA A 320 -21.28 30.59 44.63
N SER A 321 -22.28 31.36 44.16
CA SER A 321 -23.19 32.19 44.99
C SER A 321 -24.33 31.38 45.62
N PHE A 322 -24.08 30.17 46.08
CA PHE A 322 -25.08 29.29 46.69
C PHE A 322 -25.64 29.83 48.02
N ASN A 323 -24.84 30.64 48.74
CA ASN A 323 -25.24 31.23 49.99
C ASN A 323 -25.11 32.76 49.94
N ILE A 324 -26.24 33.43 49.85
CA ILE A 324 -26.34 34.91 49.73
C ILE A 324 -25.67 35.66 50.90
N LEU A 325 -25.45 34.99 52.03
CA LEU A 325 -24.90 35.61 53.25
C LEU A 325 -23.36 35.64 53.33
N ILE A 326 -22.68 34.85 52.55
CA ILE A 326 -21.22 34.77 52.56
C ILE A 326 -20.70 34.86 51.10
N PRO A 327 -19.95 35.91 50.75
CA PRO A 327 -19.38 36.02 49.41
C PRO A 327 -18.38 34.85 49.17
N PRO A 328 -18.41 34.19 48.00
CA PRO A 328 -17.49 33.10 47.71
C PRO A 328 -16.06 33.60 47.68
N PRO A 329 -15.09 32.79 48.13
CA PRO A 329 -13.68 33.12 47.96
C PRO A 329 -13.31 33.32 46.48
N TYR A 330 -12.58 34.40 46.18
CA TYR A 330 -12.20 34.70 44.80
C TYR A 330 -11.40 33.56 44.15
N GLY A 331 -10.54 32.88 44.91
CA GLY A 331 -9.83 31.68 44.40
C GLY A 331 -10.74 30.55 43.95
N LEU A 332 -11.89 30.37 44.62
CA LEU A 332 -12.89 29.37 44.22
C LEU A 332 -13.56 29.77 42.91
N ILE A 333 -13.89 31.07 42.70
CA ILE A 333 -14.46 31.56 41.43
C ILE A 333 -13.51 31.28 40.26
N ILE A 334 -12.22 31.55 40.44
CA ILE A 334 -11.19 31.26 39.43
C ILE A 334 -11.16 29.77 39.07
N LEU A 335 -11.17 28.87 40.05
CA LEU A 335 -11.17 27.43 39.81
C LEU A 335 -12.44 26.97 39.08
N ILE A 336 -13.61 27.46 39.47
CA ILE A 336 -14.88 27.13 38.76
C ILE A 336 -14.85 27.67 37.34
N ARG A 337 -14.39 28.91 37.12
CA ARG A 337 -14.21 29.50 35.78
C ARG A 337 -13.31 28.61 34.94
N ASP A 338 -12.17 28.22 35.43
CA ASP A 338 -11.21 27.41 34.70
C ASP A 338 -11.81 26.03 34.39
N SER A 339 -12.53 25.40 35.31
CA SER A 339 -13.29 24.16 35.07
C SER A 339 -14.33 24.34 33.96
N ILE A 340 -15.04 25.48 33.88
CA ILE A 340 -16.00 25.79 32.80
C ILE A 340 -15.27 25.95 31.47
N LEU A 341 -14.08 26.60 31.44
CA LEU A 341 -13.31 26.75 30.20
C LEU A 341 -12.84 25.40 29.64
N TYR A 342 -12.40 24.47 30.50
CA TYR A 342 -12.08 23.08 30.11
C TYR A 342 -13.32 22.35 29.58
N ALA A 343 -14.45 22.47 30.27
CA ALA A 343 -15.71 21.87 29.82
C ALA A 343 -16.15 22.39 28.47
N TRP A 344 -16.03 23.69 28.23
CA TRP A 344 -16.37 24.31 26.96
C TRP A 344 -15.44 23.86 25.85
N ALA A 345 -14.13 23.80 26.09
CA ALA A 345 -13.14 23.30 25.15
C ALA A 345 -13.40 21.83 24.78
N TYR A 346 -13.68 20.97 25.77
CA TYR A 346 -14.03 19.58 25.53
C TYR A 346 -15.30 19.43 24.67
N ALA A 347 -16.38 20.12 25.05
CA ALA A 347 -17.65 20.02 24.34
C ALA A 347 -17.54 20.46 22.86
N GLU A 348 -16.80 21.55 22.59
CA GLU A 348 -16.48 21.99 21.24
C GLU A 348 -15.60 20.97 20.51
N SER A 349 -14.64 20.33 21.19
CA SER A 349 -13.77 19.30 20.61
C SER A 349 -14.54 18.03 20.25
N ALA A 350 -15.46 17.60 21.10
CA ALA A 350 -16.35 16.48 20.80
C ALA A 350 -17.24 16.76 19.58
N MET A 351 -17.73 18.02 19.44
CA MET A 351 -18.47 18.44 18.23
C MET A 351 -17.59 18.43 16.99
N ASP A 352 -16.36 18.87 17.07
CA ASP A 352 -15.41 18.87 15.94
C ASP A 352 -15.09 17.44 15.49
N VAL A 353 -14.75 16.54 16.42
CA VAL A 353 -14.43 15.14 16.11
C VAL A 353 -15.68 14.43 15.55
N SER A 354 -16.85 14.58 16.18
CA SER A 354 -18.09 13.98 15.65
C SER A 354 -18.44 14.48 14.24
N ARG A 355 -18.13 15.75 13.93
CA ARG A 355 -18.30 16.32 12.58
C ARG A 355 -17.36 15.67 11.59
N LEU A 356 -16.05 15.55 11.92
CA LEU A 356 -15.08 14.87 11.06
C LEU A 356 -15.52 13.44 10.75
N LEU A 357 -15.97 12.69 11.76
CA LEU A 357 -16.49 11.33 11.61
C LEU A 357 -17.82 11.26 10.81
N SER A 358 -18.51 12.38 10.63
CA SER A 358 -19.75 12.52 9.83
C SER A 358 -19.50 13.16 8.45
N ASN A 359 -18.31 12.99 7.87
CA ASN A 359 -17.93 13.59 6.58
C ASN A 359 -17.97 15.12 6.53
N GLY A 360 -17.85 15.78 7.69
CA GLY A 360 -17.67 17.22 7.75
C GLY A 360 -16.20 17.62 7.77
N ASN A 361 -15.97 18.93 7.78
CA ASN A 361 -14.62 19.52 7.80
C ASN A 361 -14.39 20.31 9.09
N CYS A 362 -13.12 20.42 9.50
CA CYS A 362 -12.71 21.22 10.63
C CYS A 362 -11.34 21.85 10.34
N PRO A 363 -11.15 23.18 10.56
CA PRO A 363 -9.84 23.81 10.38
C PRO A 363 -8.87 23.36 11.46
N VAL A 364 -7.57 23.35 11.17
CA VAL A 364 -6.52 22.98 12.15
C VAL A 364 -6.53 23.98 13.29
N ASN A 365 -6.42 25.28 12.96
CA ASN A 365 -6.47 26.35 13.95
C ASN A 365 -7.80 27.10 13.80
N LYS A 366 -8.61 27.01 14.81
CA LYS A 366 -9.99 27.51 14.74
C LYS A 366 -10.13 29.00 15.09
N GLY A 367 -9.28 29.46 15.98
CA GLY A 367 -9.41 30.80 16.57
C GLY A 367 -10.69 30.98 17.38
N SER A 368 -10.82 32.10 18.08
CA SER A 368 -11.97 32.35 18.97
C SER A 368 -13.30 32.50 18.25
N SER A 369 -13.31 33.03 17.03
CA SER A 369 -14.51 33.17 16.19
C SER A 369 -15.01 31.84 15.64
N GLY A 370 -14.17 30.82 15.61
CA GLY A 370 -14.51 29.47 15.16
C GLY A 370 -15.19 28.62 16.21
N ILE A 371 -15.21 29.02 17.49
CA ILE A 371 -15.94 28.33 18.56
C ILE A 371 -17.43 28.54 18.35
N ARG A 372 -18.17 27.46 18.14
CA ARG A 372 -19.59 27.48 17.73
C ARG A 372 -20.53 27.27 18.90
N LEU A 373 -20.10 26.50 19.90
CA LEU A 373 -20.87 26.25 21.08
C LEU A 373 -20.94 27.51 21.95
N THR A 374 -22.12 27.92 22.32
CA THR A 374 -22.33 28.96 23.33
C THR A 374 -22.27 28.38 24.74
N LEU A 375 -21.95 29.21 25.73
CA LEU A 375 -21.87 28.75 27.13
C LEU A 375 -23.24 28.24 27.63
N ASP A 376 -24.34 28.83 27.16
CA ASP A 376 -25.70 28.39 27.56
C ASP A 376 -26.07 27.02 26.98
N GLU A 377 -25.44 26.61 25.87
CA GLU A 377 -25.63 25.30 25.24
C GLU A 377 -24.72 24.21 25.80
N LEU A 378 -23.77 24.58 26.68
CA LEU A 378 -22.71 23.71 27.19
C LEU A 378 -23.25 22.39 27.76
N LEU A 379 -24.29 22.45 28.60
CA LEU A 379 -24.89 21.26 29.23
C LEU A 379 -25.68 20.37 28.24
N ASN A 380 -25.97 20.89 27.05
CA ASN A 380 -26.74 20.22 26.00
C ASN A 380 -25.88 19.91 24.75
N PHE A 381 -24.55 20.00 24.84
CA PHE A 381 -23.65 19.84 23.69
C PHE A 381 -23.84 18.50 22.94
N LYS A 382 -24.25 17.43 23.62
CA LYS A 382 -24.51 16.12 22.99
C LYS A 382 -25.59 16.21 21.91
N SER A 383 -26.55 17.14 22.00
CA SER A 383 -27.58 17.35 20.97
C SER A 383 -27.02 18.01 19.69
N LYS A 384 -25.84 18.57 19.75
CA LYS A 384 -25.16 19.26 18.63
C LYS A 384 -24.13 18.37 17.92
N LEU A 385 -23.93 17.15 18.37
CA LEU A 385 -23.02 16.19 17.75
C LEU A 385 -23.54 15.73 16.38
N TRP A 386 -22.66 15.17 15.56
CA TRP A 386 -22.94 14.50 14.29
C TRP A 386 -23.46 15.44 13.18
N GLN A 387 -23.18 16.70 13.27
CA GLN A 387 -23.50 17.65 12.19
C GLN A 387 -22.45 17.55 11.10
N SER A 388 -22.84 17.37 9.84
CA SER A 388 -21.96 17.43 8.67
C SER A 388 -21.69 18.87 8.24
N GLY A 389 -20.77 19.06 7.28
CA GLY A 389 -20.40 20.36 6.74
C GLY A 389 -19.27 21.03 7.52
N GLY A 390 -19.05 22.30 7.32
CA GLY A 390 -17.95 23.07 7.89
C GLY A 390 -16.84 23.36 6.87
N GLU A 391 -15.93 24.26 7.25
CA GLU A 391 -14.74 24.61 6.46
C GLU A 391 -13.51 23.95 7.07
N GLY A 392 -12.44 23.82 6.29
CA GLY A 392 -11.17 23.30 6.74
C GLY A 392 -10.85 21.90 6.19
N LEU A 393 -10.16 21.07 6.95
CA LEU A 393 -9.70 19.77 6.54
C LEU A 393 -10.75 18.68 6.79
N SER A 394 -10.83 17.73 5.87
CA SER A 394 -11.62 16.50 6.04
C SER A 394 -10.93 15.52 6.99
N TYR A 395 -11.68 14.55 7.51
CA TYR A 395 -11.13 13.43 8.27
C TYR A 395 -10.00 12.73 7.51
N LYS A 396 -10.20 12.45 6.22
CA LYS A 396 -9.19 11.78 5.38
C LYS A 396 -7.88 12.59 5.30
N THR A 397 -7.97 13.92 5.22
CA THR A 397 -6.78 14.77 5.21
C THR A 397 -6.03 14.74 6.55
N TYR A 398 -6.75 14.73 7.68
CA TYR A 398 -6.13 14.51 9.01
C TYR A 398 -5.43 13.16 9.08
N ALA A 399 -6.09 12.08 8.62
CA ALA A 399 -5.47 10.76 8.53
C ALA A 399 -4.21 10.78 7.66
N GLY A 400 -4.22 11.50 6.53
CA GLY A 400 -3.05 11.69 5.68
C GLY A 400 -1.89 12.42 6.39
N ILE A 401 -2.18 13.43 7.21
CA ILE A 401 -1.15 14.10 8.03
C ILE A 401 -0.55 13.10 9.04
N PHE A 402 -1.37 12.29 9.70
CA PHE A 402 -0.88 11.27 10.63
C PHE A 402 -0.06 10.19 9.91
N LEU A 403 -0.50 9.78 8.73
CA LEU A 403 0.22 8.83 7.87
C LEU A 403 1.60 9.35 7.47
N SER A 404 1.75 10.65 7.22
CA SER A 404 3.03 11.26 6.86
C SER A 404 4.06 11.25 8.01
N GLY A 405 3.61 11.05 9.25
CA GLY A 405 4.48 10.89 10.43
C GLY A 405 4.97 9.46 10.68
N ILE A 406 4.49 8.47 9.90
CA ILE A 406 4.91 7.08 10.02
C ILE A 406 6.16 6.83 9.17
N ASP A 407 7.08 6.02 9.64
CA ASP A 407 8.27 5.67 8.86
C ASP A 407 7.92 4.87 7.57
N ASP A 408 8.73 5.06 6.53
CA ASP A 408 8.48 4.51 5.21
C ASP A 408 8.40 2.98 5.18
N ARG A 409 9.26 2.30 5.94
CA ARG A 409 9.25 0.84 6.03
C ARG A 409 7.95 0.32 6.62
N THR A 410 7.48 0.92 7.69
CA THR A 410 6.20 0.55 8.34
C THR A 410 5.02 0.79 7.40
N ARG A 411 4.99 1.92 6.68
CA ARG A 411 3.96 2.19 5.67
C ARG A 411 3.90 1.11 4.60
N ARG A 412 5.06 0.72 4.04
CA ARG A 412 5.14 -0.32 3.00
C ARG A 412 4.65 -1.68 3.49
N LEU A 413 5.14 -2.12 4.65
CA LEU A 413 4.74 -3.41 5.23
C LEU A 413 3.24 -3.45 5.52
N ARG A 414 2.68 -2.41 6.14
CA ARG A 414 1.24 -2.34 6.43
C ARG A 414 0.39 -2.15 5.18
N CYS A 415 0.91 -1.50 4.13
CA CYS A 415 0.25 -1.48 2.82
C CYS A 415 0.13 -2.90 2.25
N MET A 416 1.20 -3.69 2.32
CA MET A 416 1.15 -5.10 1.90
C MET A 416 0.17 -5.92 2.73
N ASP A 417 0.04 -5.67 4.04
CA ASP A 417 -0.98 -6.31 4.88
C ASP A 417 -2.39 -6.00 4.40
N ILE A 418 -2.66 -4.75 4.01
CA ILE A 418 -3.96 -4.33 3.47
C ILE A 418 -4.26 -5.00 2.14
N ILE A 419 -3.31 -4.99 1.21
CA ILE A 419 -3.48 -5.62 -0.11
C ILE A 419 -3.75 -7.12 0.07
N GLU A 420 -2.91 -7.81 0.82
CA GLU A 420 -3.06 -9.25 1.06
C GLU A 420 -4.35 -9.57 1.82
N GLY A 421 -4.71 -8.78 2.84
CA GLY A 421 -5.94 -8.96 3.60
C GLY A 421 -7.20 -8.79 2.74
N ASN A 422 -7.23 -7.79 1.87
CA ASN A 422 -8.32 -7.60 0.91
C ASN A 422 -8.43 -8.77 -0.08
N PHE A 423 -7.29 -9.22 -0.61
CA PHE A 423 -7.27 -10.33 -1.55
C PHE A 423 -7.75 -11.63 -0.90
N ARG A 424 -7.26 -11.95 0.29
CA ARG A 424 -7.66 -13.16 1.02
C ARG A 424 -9.15 -13.15 1.39
N MET A 425 -9.69 -12.00 1.73
CA MET A 425 -11.09 -11.90 2.14
C MET A 425 -12.06 -11.94 0.96
N PHE A 426 -11.74 -11.35 -0.18
CA PHE A 426 -12.71 -11.10 -1.24
C PHE A 426 -12.46 -11.82 -2.55
N TYR A 427 -11.23 -12.33 -2.79
CA TYR A 427 -10.84 -12.89 -4.10
C TYR A 427 -10.19 -14.26 -4.02
N ASN A 428 -9.19 -14.44 -3.15
CA ASN A 428 -8.36 -15.65 -3.08
C ASN A 428 -7.76 -15.77 -1.67
N ASP A 429 -8.24 -16.72 -0.89
CA ASP A 429 -7.79 -16.98 0.49
C ASP A 429 -6.32 -17.42 0.58
N GLY A 430 -5.77 -17.97 -0.50
CA GLY A 430 -4.36 -18.37 -0.62
C GLY A 430 -3.42 -17.27 -1.14
N PHE A 431 -3.93 -16.06 -1.43
CA PHE A 431 -3.09 -15.00 -1.99
C PHE A 431 -1.97 -14.56 -1.03
N ARG A 432 -0.76 -14.42 -1.57
CA ARG A 432 0.43 -13.96 -0.85
C ARG A 432 1.17 -12.91 -1.68
N ILE A 433 1.31 -11.72 -1.13
CA ILE A 433 2.03 -10.62 -1.80
C ILE A 433 3.52 -10.93 -2.00
N ASP A 434 4.11 -11.74 -1.12
CA ASP A 434 5.49 -12.22 -1.24
C ASP A 434 5.66 -13.42 -2.20
N GLY A 435 4.59 -13.78 -2.92
CA GLY A 435 4.60 -14.65 -4.08
C GLY A 435 4.33 -13.92 -5.40
N CYS A 436 4.18 -12.58 -5.37
CA CYS A 436 3.93 -11.77 -6.55
C CYS A 436 5.24 -11.40 -7.24
N VAL A 437 5.40 -11.79 -8.53
CA VAL A 437 6.66 -11.66 -9.29
C VAL A 437 6.62 -10.43 -10.20
N GLU A 438 7.67 -9.59 -10.12
CA GLU A 438 7.90 -8.45 -11.01
C GLU A 438 8.85 -8.78 -12.15
N TYR A 439 9.91 -9.53 -11.85
CA TYR A 439 11.00 -9.86 -12.77
C TYR A 439 11.31 -11.34 -12.73
N LEU A 440 11.57 -11.91 -13.90
CA LEU A 440 12.03 -13.27 -14.05
C LEU A 440 13.09 -13.36 -15.16
N GLU A 441 14.27 -13.87 -14.83
CA GLU A 441 15.21 -14.44 -15.78
C GLU A 441 15.00 -15.95 -15.79
N ALA A 442 14.59 -16.50 -16.90
CA ALA A 442 14.38 -17.93 -17.04
C ALA A 442 15.51 -18.58 -17.84
N GLU A 443 15.87 -19.78 -17.43
CA GLU A 443 16.83 -20.65 -18.09
C GLU A 443 16.09 -21.86 -18.67
N ALA A 444 16.23 -22.10 -19.96
CA ALA A 444 15.60 -23.24 -20.60
C ALA A 444 16.62 -24.07 -21.38
N SER A 445 16.50 -25.38 -21.27
CA SER A 445 17.27 -26.34 -22.05
C SER A 445 16.37 -27.02 -23.07
N PHE A 446 16.87 -27.14 -24.31
CA PHE A 446 16.20 -27.75 -25.43
C PHE A 446 17.05 -28.88 -26.00
N THR A 447 16.40 -29.93 -26.46
CA THR A 447 17.03 -31.00 -27.22
C THR A 447 16.43 -31.04 -28.62
N SER A 448 17.30 -31.01 -29.64
CA SER A 448 16.83 -31.21 -31.01
C SER A 448 16.80 -32.68 -31.37
N GLY A 449 15.94 -33.05 -32.32
CA GLY A 449 15.88 -34.41 -32.88
C GLY A 449 17.17 -34.86 -33.55
N TYR A 450 18.11 -33.95 -33.74
CA TYR A 450 19.43 -34.19 -34.35
C TYR A 450 20.57 -34.34 -33.31
N GLY A 451 20.24 -34.36 -32.01
CA GLY A 451 21.20 -34.59 -30.93
C GLY A 451 21.91 -33.33 -30.42
N TYR A 452 21.49 -32.16 -30.84
CA TYR A 452 21.99 -30.90 -30.26
C TYR A 452 21.22 -30.55 -29.00
N SER A 453 21.94 -30.07 -27.99
CA SER A 453 21.35 -29.40 -26.81
C SER A 453 21.69 -27.92 -26.85
N HIS A 454 20.70 -27.11 -26.56
CA HIS A 454 20.83 -25.66 -26.46
C HIS A 454 20.34 -25.20 -25.09
N GLU A 455 21.12 -24.33 -24.45
CA GLU A 455 20.71 -23.62 -23.23
C GLU A 455 20.52 -22.15 -23.58
N ILE A 456 19.38 -21.58 -23.17
CA ILE A 456 19.04 -20.19 -23.43
C ILE A 456 18.58 -19.56 -22.13
N ARG A 457 18.98 -18.31 -21.95
CA ARG A 457 18.54 -17.43 -20.88
C ARG A 457 17.87 -16.21 -21.47
N ARG A 458 16.73 -15.84 -20.94
CA ARG A 458 16.00 -14.61 -21.26
C ARG A 458 15.35 -14.08 -20.00
N ASP A 459 15.23 -12.78 -19.93
CA ASP A 459 14.60 -12.08 -18.82
C ASP A 459 13.43 -11.22 -19.32
N HIS A 460 12.51 -10.96 -18.40
CA HIS A 460 11.41 -10.05 -18.61
C HIS A 460 11.07 -9.31 -17.32
N ILE A 461 10.71 -8.05 -17.44
CA ILE A 461 10.27 -7.16 -16.36
C ILE A 461 9.07 -6.36 -16.84
N TYR A 462 8.15 -6.03 -15.94
CA TYR A 462 7.11 -5.06 -16.25
C TYR A 462 7.70 -3.65 -16.36
N GLU A 463 7.44 -2.96 -17.49
CA GLU A 463 7.86 -1.58 -17.76
C GLU A 463 6.78 -0.56 -17.40
#